data_41c28c68e732e17d0a1a87fd8eb835b3
#
_entry.id   41c28c68e732e17d0a1a87fd8eb835b3
#
_cell.length_a   1.000
_cell.length_b   1.000
_cell.length_c   1.000
_cell.angle_alpha   90.00
_cell.angle_beta   90.00
_cell.angle_gamma   90.00
#
_symmetry.space_group_name_H-M   'P 1'
#
loop_
_entity.id
_entity.type
_entity.pdbx_description
1 polymer ?
#
loop_
_entity_poly.entity_id
_entity_poly.type
_entity_poly.pdbx_seq_one_letter_code
_entity_poly.pdbx_strand_id
1 'polypeptide(L)'
;AIYESLSDTYRLPEAVAAALADPASPFWMAGGLVGTQALYLDLDQAIEAIRGDGAVGWGEHHHYFFEGTEELFRPAYDHLLIQEWMPALSCGTDRLNAGIMVADIGCGNGASTVRMARAFPESTFTGFDFHAPSVEAARATAAGLGLDNVSFEVASADGYSGPFDLIC
;
A
#
# COMPACT_ATOMS: atom_id res chain seq x y z
N ALA A 1 -16.49 -15.29 -17.77
CA ALA A 1 -15.72 -15.80 -18.91
C ALA A 1 -16.65 -16.11 -20.08
N ILE A 2 -16.14 -15.98 -21.31
CA ILE A 2 -16.82 -16.32 -22.55
C ILE A 2 -16.18 -17.60 -23.06
N TYR A 3 -17.00 -18.63 -23.32
CA TYR A 3 -16.51 -19.87 -23.88
C TYR A 3 -16.47 -19.77 -25.42
N GLU A 4 -15.34 -20.17 -26.01
CA GLU A 4 -15.09 -20.19 -27.44
C GLU A 4 -15.05 -21.66 -27.94
N SER A 5 -16.13 -22.15 -28.47
CA SER A 5 -16.30 -23.56 -28.82
C SER A 5 -15.38 -24.07 -29.94
N LEU A 6 -14.88 -23.18 -30.81
CA LEU A 6 -13.96 -23.54 -31.89
C LEU A 6 -12.55 -23.86 -31.38
N SER A 7 -12.13 -23.23 -30.32
CA SER A 7 -10.79 -23.41 -29.72
C SER A 7 -10.81 -24.21 -28.42
N ASP A 8 -12.00 -24.54 -27.90
CA ASP A 8 -12.23 -25.17 -26.59
C ASP A 8 -11.54 -24.38 -25.46
N THR A 9 -11.67 -23.04 -25.52
CA THR A 9 -11.02 -22.13 -24.56
C THR A 9 -12.04 -21.18 -23.93
N TYR A 10 -11.61 -20.54 -22.85
CA TYR A 10 -12.36 -19.47 -22.20
C TYR A 10 -11.61 -18.16 -22.36
N ARG A 11 -12.31 -17.09 -22.68
CA ARG A 11 -11.81 -15.74 -22.73
C ARG A 11 -12.48 -14.87 -21.68
N LEU A 12 -11.73 -14.02 -21.01
CA LEU A 12 -12.28 -12.95 -20.19
C LEU A 12 -12.69 -11.78 -21.09
N PRO A 13 -13.85 -11.14 -20.86
CA PRO A 13 -14.10 -9.81 -21.41
C PRO A 13 -12.99 -8.84 -21.04
N GLU A 14 -12.67 -7.89 -21.92
CA GLU A 14 -11.53 -6.97 -21.74
C GLU A 14 -11.57 -6.25 -20.38
N ALA A 15 -12.71 -5.67 -19.98
CA ALA A 15 -12.86 -5.01 -18.70
C ALA A 15 -12.64 -5.96 -17.50
N VAL A 16 -13.02 -7.24 -17.62
CA VAL A 16 -12.81 -8.24 -16.58
C VAL A 16 -11.33 -8.67 -16.54
N ALA A 17 -10.70 -8.78 -17.70
CA ALA A 17 -9.26 -9.07 -17.79
C ALA A 17 -8.43 -7.95 -17.17
N ALA A 18 -8.74 -6.69 -17.45
CA ALA A 18 -8.10 -5.54 -16.84
C ALA A 18 -8.22 -5.53 -15.30
N ALA A 19 -9.34 -6.00 -14.75
CA ALA A 19 -9.56 -6.01 -13.32
C ALA A 19 -8.97 -7.24 -12.60
N LEU A 20 -8.87 -8.40 -13.27
CA LEU A 20 -8.58 -9.67 -12.59
C LEU A 20 -7.44 -10.48 -13.21
N ALA A 21 -6.89 -10.08 -14.36
CA ALA A 21 -5.87 -10.85 -15.08
C ALA A 21 -4.66 -10.02 -15.54
N ASP A 22 -4.72 -8.70 -15.40
CA ASP A 22 -3.61 -7.80 -15.75
C ASP A 22 -3.14 -7.00 -14.52
N PRO A 23 -2.07 -7.45 -13.85
CA PRO A 23 -1.55 -6.77 -12.66
C PRO A 23 -1.00 -5.36 -12.93
N ALA A 24 -0.72 -4.99 -14.18
CA ALA A 24 -0.26 -3.66 -14.55
C ALA A 24 -1.42 -2.69 -14.85
N SER A 25 -2.65 -3.21 -14.90
CA SER A 25 -3.84 -2.40 -15.16
C SER A 25 -4.13 -1.42 -14.01
N PRO A 26 -4.50 -0.16 -14.33
CA PRO A 26 -4.99 0.78 -13.31
C PRO A 26 -6.30 0.34 -12.64
N PHE A 27 -6.98 -0.67 -13.22
CA PHE A 27 -8.22 -1.25 -12.70
C PHE A 27 -8.01 -2.57 -11.95
N TRP A 28 -6.75 -2.98 -11.73
CA TRP A 28 -6.45 -4.20 -10.99
C TRP A 28 -7.05 -4.20 -9.60
N MET A 29 -7.78 -5.25 -9.25
CA MET A 29 -8.47 -5.36 -7.96
C MET A 29 -8.44 -6.78 -7.37
N ALA A 30 -7.58 -7.65 -7.87
CA ALA A 30 -7.46 -9.01 -7.33
C ALA A 30 -6.99 -9.03 -5.87
N GLY A 31 -6.27 -8.00 -5.41
CA GLY A 31 -5.93 -7.81 -4.00
C GLY A 31 -7.16 -7.80 -3.08
N GLY A 32 -8.29 -7.26 -3.55
CA GLY A 32 -9.55 -7.31 -2.81
C GLY A 32 -10.07 -8.73 -2.57
N LEU A 33 -9.79 -9.67 -3.48
CA LEU A 33 -10.12 -11.08 -3.29
C LEU A 33 -9.23 -11.74 -2.23
N VAL A 34 -7.94 -11.41 -2.22
CA VAL A 34 -6.98 -11.88 -1.20
C VAL A 34 -7.36 -11.34 0.17
N GLY A 35 -7.67 -10.04 0.28
CA GLY A 35 -8.16 -9.42 1.52
C GLY A 35 -9.48 -10.03 2.00
N THR A 36 -10.40 -10.33 1.08
CA THR A 36 -11.66 -11.03 1.41
C THR A 36 -11.39 -12.44 1.98
N GLN A 37 -10.43 -13.18 1.42
CA GLN A 37 -10.03 -14.48 1.96
C GLN A 37 -9.53 -14.35 3.42
N ALA A 38 -8.75 -13.31 3.72
CA ALA A 38 -8.29 -13.05 5.08
C ALA A 38 -9.46 -12.87 6.06
N LEU A 39 -10.48 -12.10 5.67
CA LEU A 39 -11.66 -11.89 6.51
C LEU A 39 -12.41 -13.20 6.82
N TYR A 40 -12.44 -14.15 5.89
CA TYR A 40 -13.00 -15.48 6.15
C TYR A 40 -12.13 -16.29 7.10
N LEU A 41 -10.81 -16.17 7.03
CA LEU A 41 -9.87 -16.85 7.94
C LEU A 41 -9.94 -16.26 9.35
N ASP A 42 -10.24 -14.98 9.48
CA ASP A 42 -10.37 -14.25 10.75
C ASP A 42 -11.78 -14.34 11.37
N LEU A 43 -12.73 -15.06 10.72
CA LEU A 43 -14.15 -15.03 11.10
C LEU A 43 -14.39 -15.44 12.56
N ASP A 44 -13.74 -16.52 13.03
CA ASP A 44 -13.91 -17.00 14.40
C ASP A 44 -13.40 -15.96 15.41
N GLN A 45 -12.27 -15.34 15.12
CA GLN A 45 -11.69 -14.27 15.94
C GLN A 45 -12.60 -13.03 15.97
N ALA A 46 -13.19 -12.65 14.83
CA ALA A 46 -14.14 -11.56 14.75
C ALA A 46 -15.42 -11.84 15.57
N ILE A 47 -15.93 -13.06 15.51
CA ILE A 47 -17.08 -13.49 16.29
C ILE A 47 -16.79 -13.40 17.81
N GLU A 48 -15.62 -13.87 18.24
CA GLU A 48 -15.24 -13.81 19.67
C GLU A 48 -15.02 -12.35 20.13
N ALA A 49 -14.44 -11.49 19.29
CA ALA A 49 -14.31 -10.06 19.60
C ALA A 49 -15.66 -9.39 19.79
N ILE A 50 -16.65 -9.67 18.90
CA ILE A 50 -18.02 -9.13 19.02
C ILE A 50 -18.70 -9.63 20.28
N ARG A 51 -18.55 -10.91 20.67
CA ARG A 51 -19.12 -11.48 21.88
C ARG A 51 -18.53 -10.91 23.16
N GLY A 52 -17.27 -10.51 23.13
CA GLY A 52 -16.51 -9.97 24.25
C GLY A 52 -16.53 -8.45 24.36
N ASP A 53 -17.37 -7.74 23.57
CA ASP A 53 -17.37 -6.27 23.46
C ASP A 53 -15.98 -5.71 23.06
N GLY A 54 -15.19 -6.49 22.33
CA GLY A 54 -13.85 -6.16 21.86
C GLY A 54 -13.80 -5.84 20.36
N ALA A 55 -12.58 -5.79 19.85
CA ALA A 55 -12.29 -5.61 18.42
C ALA A 55 -11.08 -6.48 18.03
N VAL A 56 -10.97 -6.83 16.74
CA VAL A 56 -9.76 -7.42 16.18
C VAL A 56 -8.80 -6.28 15.87
N GLY A 57 -7.62 -6.30 16.50
CA GLY A 57 -6.58 -5.32 16.23
C GLY A 57 -5.99 -5.50 14.83
N TRP A 58 -5.52 -4.38 14.23
CA TRP A 58 -4.93 -4.43 12.88
C TRP A 58 -3.87 -5.53 12.75
N GLY A 59 -2.92 -5.61 13.66
CA GLY A 59 -1.83 -6.60 13.64
C GLY A 59 -2.24 -8.05 13.95
N GLU A 60 -3.51 -8.31 14.29
CA GLU A 60 -4.05 -9.62 14.63
C GLU A 60 -4.71 -10.33 13.44
N HIS A 61 -4.90 -9.59 12.33
CA HIS A 61 -5.45 -10.16 11.11
C HIS A 61 -4.49 -11.15 10.44
N HIS A 62 -5.07 -12.09 9.69
CA HIS A 62 -4.30 -13.02 8.85
C HIS A 62 -3.43 -12.24 7.86
N HIS A 63 -2.20 -12.72 7.57
CA HIS A 63 -1.23 -12.01 6.71
C HIS A 63 -1.79 -11.65 5.33
N TYR A 64 -2.71 -12.42 4.76
CA TYR A 64 -3.40 -12.08 3.51
C TYR A 64 -4.18 -10.77 3.57
N PHE A 65 -4.50 -10.26 4.77
CA PHE A 65 -5.15 -8.96 4.90
C PHE A 65 -4.21 -7.83 4.51
N PHE A 66 -2.96 -7.91 4.93
CA PHE A 66 -1.92 -6.92 4.60
C PHE A 66 -1.54 -7.01 3.12
N GLU A 67 -1.30 -8.24 2.63
CA GLU A 67 -0.98 -8.49 1.22
C GLU A 67 -2.11 -8.02 0.30
N GLY A 68 -3.34 -8.37 0.61
CA GLY A 68 -4.52 -7.98 -0.16
C GLY A 68 -4.75 -6.47 -0.15
N THR A 69 -4.50 -5.80 0.98
CA THR A 69 -4.59 -4.34 1.10
C THR A 69 -3.54 -3.66 0.23
N GLU A 70 -2.27 -4.09 0.32
CA GLU A 70 -1.20 -3.55 -0.52
C GLU A 70 -1.50 -3.72 -2.00
N GLU A 71 -1.88 -4.94 -2.42
CA GLU A 71 -2.22 -5.26 -3.81
C GLU A 71 -3.43 -4.45 -4.33
N LEU A 72 -4.40 -4.16 -3.46
CA LEU A 72 -5.59 -3.38 -3.83
C LEU A 72 -5.25 -1.89 -4.05
N PHE A 73 -4.38 -1.31 -3.23
CA PHE A 73 -3.99 0.10 -3.34
C PHE A 73 -2.85 0.34 -4.34
N ARG A 74 -2.06 -0.68 -4.67
CA ARG A 74 -0.93 -0.58 -5.58
C ARG A 74 -1.23 0.12 -6.90
N PRO A 75 -2.32 -0.18 -7.64
CA PRO A 75 -2.63 0.52 -8.89
C PRO A 75 -2.81 2.03 -8.72
N ALA A 76 -3.44 2.46 -7.63
CA ALA A 76 -3.61 3.88 -7.34
C ALA A 76 -2.26 4.57 -7.10
N TYR A 77 -1.35 3.92 -6.38
CA TYR A 77 0.00 4.44 -6.18
C TYR A 77 0.82 4.45 -7.49
N ASP A 78 0.69 3.42 -8.32
CA ASP A 78 1.43 3.31 -9.58
C ASP A 78 0.96 4.34 -10.62
N HIS A 79 -0.32 4.66 -10.65
CA HIS A 79 -0.92 5.46 -11.72
C HIS A 79 -1.32 6.88 -11.29
N LEU A 80 -1.54 7.14 -9.99
CA LEU A 80 -2.10 8.42 -9.53
C LEU A 80 -1.19 9.16 -8.56
N LEU A 81 -0.43 8.46 -7.70
CA LEU A 81 0.30 9.09 -6.60
C LEU A 81 1.22 10.21 -7.08
N ILE A 82 2.10 9.91 -8.03
CA ILE A 82 3.11 10.86 -8.52
C ILE A 82 2.54 11.79 -9.57
N GLN A 83 1.63 11.30 -10.43
CA GLN A 83 1.11 12.01 -11.58
C GLN A 83 -0.01 13.00 -11.23
N GLU A 84 -0.82 12.66 -10.20
CA GLU A 84 -2.03 13.41 -9.87
C GLU A 84 -2.03 13.91 -8.43
N TRP A 85 -1.77 13.03 -7.44
CA TRP A 85 -1.95 13.39 -6.03
C TRP A 85 -0.86 14.33 -5.53
N MET A 86 0.41 14.05 -5.82
CA MET A 86 1.50 14.92 -5.40
C MET A 86 1.40 16.33 -6.03
N PRO A 87 1.11 16.48 -7.33
CA PRO A 87 0.90 17.81 -7.92
C PRO A 87 -0.29 18.58 -7.34
N ALA A 88 -1.32 17.90 -6.87
CA ALA A 88 -2.51 18.52 -6.28
C ALA A 88 -2.29 19.07 -4.86
N LEU A 89 -1.19 18.72 -4.19
CA LEU A 89 -0.85 19.28 -2.89
C LEU A 89 -0.57 20.78 -2.97
N SER A 90 -0.89 21.51 -1.92
CA SER A 90 -0.66 22.97 -1.85
C SER A 90 0.83 23.36 -1.94
N CYS A 91 1.74 22.48 -1.54
CA CYS A 91 3.18 22.65 -1.72
C CYS A 91 3.65 22.39 -3.15
N GLY A 92 2.83 21.67 -3.96
CA GLY A 92 3.19 21.22 -5.30
C GLY A 92 4.40 20.28 -5.31
N THR A 93 4.82 19.89 -6.50
CA THR A 93 6.02 19.05 -6.68
C THR A 93 7.33 19.83 -6.63
N ASP A 94 7.29 21.17 -6.75
CA ASP A 94 8.49 22.00 -6.78
C ASP A 94 9.28 21.91 -5.46
N ARG A 95 8.59 21.92 -4.31
CA ARG A 95 9.24 21.76 -3.02
C ARG A 95 9.83 20.36 -2.84
N LEU A 96 9.12 19.32 -3.30
CA LEU A 96 9.62 17.95 -3.29
C LEU A 96 10.87 17.80 -4.16
N ASN A 97 10.91 18.43 -5.31
CA ASN A 97 12.08 18.47 -6.19
C ASN A 97 13.24 19.30 -5.63
N ALA A 98 12.95 20.31 -4.82
CA ALA A 98 13.97 21.13 -4.15
C ALA A 98 14.56 20.49 -2.90
N GLY A 99 13.95 19.46 -2.36
CA GLY A 99 14.39 18.75 -1.18
C GLY A 99 13.66 19.21 0.09
N ILE A 100 12.76 18.37 0.59
CA ILE A 100 12.05 18.55 1.86
C ILE A 100 12.04 17.25 2.67
N MET A 101 11.67 17.34 3.93
CA MET A 101 11.47 16.20 4.81
C MET A 101 9.98 15.80 4.83
N VAL A 102 9.69 14.54 4.51
CA VAL A 102 8.34 14.01 4.41
C VAL A 102 8.16 12.85 5.39
N ALA A 103 7.07 12.90 6.17
CA ALA A 103 6.60 11.76 6.96
C ALA A 103 5.41 11.10 6.27
N ASP A 104 5.43 9.76 6.22
CA ASP A 104 4.31 8.93 5.76
C ASP A 104 3.81 8.11 6.95
N ILE A 105 2.67 8.51 7.51
CA ILE A 105 2.12 7.95 8.75
C ILE A 105 1.14 6.83 8.44
N GLY A 106 1.41 5.63 8.96
CA GLY A 106 0.69 4.42 8.59
C GLY A 106 1.20 3.87 7.25
N CYS A 107 2.51 3.93 7.03
CA CYS A 107 3.13 3.57 5.74
C CYS A 107 2.98 2.10 5.36
N GLY A 108 2.58 1.22 6.28
CA GLY A 108 2.49 -0.23 6.05
C GLY A 108 3.80 -0.81 5.52
N ASN A 109 3.72 -1.56 4.43
CA ASN A 109 4.89 -2.13 3.74
C ASN A 109 5.68 -1.10 2.89
N GLY A 110 5.39 0.20 3.03
CA GLY A 110 6.13 1.30 2.42
C GLY A 110 5.85 1.53 0.93
N ALA A 111 4.74 1.01 0.41
CA ALA A 111 4.46 1.04 -1.03
C ALA A 111 4.35 2.47 -1.60
N SER A 112 3.68 3.40 -0.91
CA SER A 112 3.61 4.82 -1.24
C SER A 112 4.95 5.52 -1.02
N THR A 113 5.54 5.31 0.16
CA THR A 113 6.78 5.96 0.60
C THR A 113 7.94 5.68 -0.37
N VAL A 114 8.13 4.42 -0.77
CA VAL A 114 9.16 4.01 -1.73
C VAL A 114 8.96 4.68 -3.10
N ARG A 115 7.71 4.79 -3.57
CA ARG A 115 7.41 5.45 -4.85
C ARG A 115 7.71 6.93 -4.81
N MET A 116 7.36 7.61 -3.71
CA MET A 116 7.69 9.02 -3.49
C MET A 116 9.20 9.22 -3.44
N ALA A 117 9.93 8.40 -2.68
CA ALA A 117 11.38 8.49 -2.56
C ALA A 117 12.09 8.32 -3.91
N ARG A 118 11.62 7.40 -4.75
CA ARG A 118 12.15 7.22 -6.13
C ARG A 118 11.87 8.40 -7.03
N ALA A 119 10.69 9.01 -6.89
CA ALA A 119 10.28 10.13 -7.75
C ALA A 119 10.96 11.45 -7.37
N PHE A 120 11.32 11.62 -6.09
CA PHE A 120 11.86 12.86 -5.56
C PHE A 120 13.17 12.61 -4.81
N PRO A 121 14.29 12.36 -5.52
CA PRO A 121 15.56 11.94 -4.91
C PRO A 121 16.19 13.01 -4.03
N GLU A 122 15.87 14.29 -4.20
CA GLU A 122 16.38 15.39 -3.36
C GLU A 122 15.65 15.49 -2.01
N SER A 123 14.46 14.91 -1.89
CA SER A 123 13.70 14.88 -0.64
C SER A 123 14.02 13.63 0.18
N THR A 124 13.84 13.73 1.50
CA THR A 124 13.98 12.60 2.41
C THR A 124 12.63 12.16 2.93
N PHE A 125 12.43 10.86 3.03
CA PHE A 125 11.17 10.26 3.43
C PHE A 125 11.37 9.38 4.67
N THR A 126 10.48 9.51 5.64
CA THR A 126 10.41 8.59 6.78
C THR A 126 9.00 8.01 6.86
N GLY A 127 8.89 6.70 6.67
CA GLY A 127 7.65 5.96 6.88
C GLY A 127 7.54 5.51 8.33
N PHE A 128 6.38 5.72 8.93
CA PHE A 128 6.06 5.29 10.28
C PHE A 128 4.87 4.34 10.26
N ASP A 129 5.00 3.21 10.92
CA ASP A 129 3.89 2.28 11.15
C ASP A 129 4.08 1.59 12.49
N PHE A 130 3.00 1.26 13.19
CA PHE A 130 3.09 0.53 14.46
C PHE A 130 3.27 -0.98 14.27
N HIS A 131 2.98 -1.51 13.07
CA HIS A 131 3.10 -2.93 12.75
C HIS A 131 4.54 -3.26 12.34
N ALA A 132 5.35 -3.74 13.29
CA ALA A 132 6.76 -4.02 13.06
C ALA A 132 7.07 -4.92 11.86
N PRO A 133 6.31 -6.00 11.56
CA PRO A 133 6.54 -6.81 10.36
C PRO A 133 6.41 -6.02 9.05
N SER A 134 5.45 -5.09 8.96
CA SER A 134 5.29 -4.22 7.78
C SER A 134 6.48 -3.28 7.62
N VAL A 135 6.96 -2.69 8.73
CA VAL A 135 8.15 -1.83 8.71
C VAL A 135 9.40 -2.58 8.25
N GLU A 136 9.58 -3.83 8.69
CA GLU A 136 10.70 -4.67 8.21
C GLU A 136 10.59 -4.99 6.71
N ALA A 137 9.39 -5.28 6.22
CA ALA A 137 9.15 -5.49 4.78
C ALA A 137 9.47 -4.22 3.98
N ALA A 138 9.05 -3.04 4.47
CA ALA A 138 9.35 -1.75 3.85
C ALA A 138 10.86 -1.48 3.79
N ARG A 139 11.59 -1.74 4.87
CA ARG A 139 13.06 -1.63 4.92
C ARG A 139 13.74 -2.54 3.91
N ALA A 140 13.31 -3.80 3.83
CA ALA A 140 13.85 -4.77 2.88
C ALA A 140 13.61 -4.31 1.43
N THR A 141 12.42 -3.78 1.14
CA THR A 141 12.07 -3.25 -0.19
C THR A 141 12.96 -2.07 -0.57
N ALA A 142 13.11 -1.08 0.33
CA ALA A 142 13.96 0.09 0.09
C ALA A 142 15.43 -0.28 -0.13
N ALA A 143 15.96 -1.17 0.71
CA ALA A 143 17.33 -1.68 0.58
C ALA A 143 17.53 -2.44 -0.75
N GLY A 144 16.57 -3.28 -1.15
CA GLY A 144 16.61 -4.01 -2.42
C GLY A 144 16.59 -3.10 -3.66
N LEU A 145 16.05 -1.89 -3.52
CA LEU A 145 16.00 -0.86 -4.55
C LEU A 145 17.19 0.12 -4.49
N GLY A 146 18.05 0.02 -3.46
CA GLY A 146 19.20 0.90 -3.27
C GLY A 146 18.79 2.36 -3.00
N LEU A 147 17.71 2.59 -2.26
CA LEU A 147 17.23 3.93 -1.94
C LEU A 147 17.90 4.42 -0.65
N ASP A 148 18.62 5.53 -0.73
CA ASP A 148 19.33 6.15 0.40
C ASP A 148 18.53 7.30 1.03
N ASN A 149 17.46 7.76 0.38
CA ASN A 149 16.64 8.89 0.81
C ASN A 149 15.33 8.48 1.50
N VAL A 150 15.23 7.23 1.95
CA VAL A 150 14.06 6.73 2.68
C VAL A 150 14.47 5.90 3.89
N SER A 151 13.75 6.07 4.98
CA SER A 151 13.87 5.27 6.21
C SER A 151 12.49 4.86 6.73
N PHE A 152 12.45 3.82 7.57
CA PHE A 152 11.20 3.34 8.15
C PHE A 152 11.38 3.07 9.65
N GLU A 153 10.42 3.51 10.45
CA GLU A 153 10.43 3.40 11.89
C GLU A 153 9.15 2.79 12.44
N VAL A 154 9.29 1.98 13.50
CA VAL A 154 8.14 1.44 14.20
C VAL A 154 7.67 2.50 15.20
N ALA A 155 6.53 3.12 14.90
CA ALA A 155 5.91 4.13 15.76
C ALA A 155 4.39 4.19 15.52
N SER A 156 3.66 4.56 16.57
CA SER A 156 2.24 4.91 16.46
C SER A 156 2.07 6.32 15.86
N ALA A 157 0.86 6.60 15.37
CA ALA A 157 0.55 7.89 14.75
C ALA A 157 0.65 9.10 15.72
N ASP A 158 0.69 8.87 17.02
CA ASP A 158 0.92 9.87 18.07
C ASP A 158 2.33 9.81 18.66
N GLY A 159 3.15 8.83 18.25
CA GLY A 159 4.49 8.55 18.80
C GLY A 159 5.64 8.90 17.87
N TYR A 160 5.39 9.34 16.64
CA TYR A 160 6.45 9.78 15.75
C TYR A 160 7.00 11.16 16.14
N SER A 161 8.24 11.43 15.81
CA SER A 161 8.88 12.71 16.10
C SER A 161 9.78 13.15 14.97
N GLY A 162 9.87 14.46 14.76
CA GLY A 162 10.79 15.08 13.80
C GLY A 162 10.21 16.37 13.22
N PRO A 163 11.07 17.20 12.66
CA PRO A 163 10.65 18.33 11.86
C PRO A 163 10.35 17.82 10.44
N PHE A 164 9.08 17.79 10.06
CA PHE A 164 8.66 17.43 8.72
C PHE A 164 8.00 18.61 8.02
N ASP A 165 8.31 18.79 6.75
CA ASP A 165 7.72 19.82 5.89
C ASP A 165 6.38 19.39 5.32
N LEU A 166 6.20 18.08 5.15
CA LEU A 166 4.98 17.45 4.68
C LEU A 166 4.71 16.18 5.49
N ILE A 167 3.45 15.97 5.85
CA ILE A 167 2.96 14.75 6.51
C ILE A 167 1.83 14.19 5.64
N CYS A 168 1.90 12.91 5.29
CA CYS A 168 0.92 12.16 4.51
C CYS A 168 0.23 11.11 5.39
#